data_684deed8d5e64275ff17513e5f7d6787
#
_entry.id   684deed8d5e64275ff17513e5f7d6787
#
_cell.length_a   1.000
_cell.length_b   1.000
_cell.length_c   1.000
_cell.angle_alpha   90.00
_cell.angle_beta   90.00
_cell.angle_gamma   90.00
#
_symmetry.space_group_name_H-M   'P 1'
#
loop_
_entity.id
_entity.type
_entity.pdbx_description
1 polymer ?
#
loop_
_entity_poly.entity_id
_entity_poly.type
_entity_poly.pdbx_seq_one_letter_code
_entity_poly.pdbx_strand_id
1 'polypeptide(L)'
;MKHIMVTGPMGAGKSTFMRSLPKPQGNFVIPDNVPDMMLDYSCELKGMMFYEIDAPTATGKVWINWIKTANIQLIIGNGIRKPDENFIELWNYLVKNTPNIKRLIVLNRTDKITKEWETYSSEKIFCVGMGETIDEETAVASENDILTIVDYLEEYYE
;
A
#
# COMPACT_ATOMS: atom_id res chain seq x y z
N MET A 1 -3.11 13.54 -11.85
CA MET A 1 -2.94 12.97 -10.49
C MET A 1 -2.40 11.56 -10.58
N LYS A 2 -1.44 11.23 -9.77
CA LYS A 2 -0.86 9.89 -9.76
C LYS A 2 -1.63 8.99 -8.80
N HIS A 3 -1.86 7.75 -9.22
CA HIS A 3 -2.62 6.78 -8.44
C HIS A 3 -1.69 5.80 -7.74
N ILE A 4 -1.73 5.78 -6.42
CA ILE A 4 -0.92 4.90 -5.58
C ILE A 4 -1.84 3.86 -4.94
N MET A 5 -1.75 2.64 -5.41
CA MET A 5 -2.52 1.53 -4.87
C MET A 5 -1.84 0.98 -3.62
N VAL A 6 -2.58 0.86 -2.53
CA VAL A 6 -2.11 0.24 -1.29
C VAL A 6 -2.86 -1.08 -1.12
N THR A 7 -2.15 -2.17 -1.15
CA THR A 7 -2.73 -3.50 -1.01
C THR A 7 -1.85 -4.38 -0.11
N GLY A 8 -2.30 -5.56 0.17
CA GLY A 8 -1.60 -6.54 1.00
C GLY A 8 -2.56 -7.61 1.49
N PRO A 9 -2.04 -8.71 2.04
CA PRO A 9 -2.90 -9.74 2.62
C PRO A 9 -3.64 -9.24 3.85
N MET A 10 -4.71 -9.93 4.22
CA MET A 10 -5.47 -9.63 5.43
C MET A 10 -4.54 -9.63 6.65
N GLY A 11 -4.68 -8.62 7.51
CA GLY A 11 -3.87 -8.49 8.72
C GLY A 11 -2.47 -7.92 8.51
N ALA A 12 -2.10 -7.52 7.29
CA ALA A 12 -0.78 -6.95 7.02
C ALA A 12 -0.61 -5.50 7.50
N GLY A 13 -1.72 -4.81 7.78
CA GLY A 13 -1.67 -3.43 8.26
C GLY A 13 -1.98 -2.38 7.21
N LYS A 14 -2.74 -2.73 6.16
CA LYS A 14 -3.17 -1.78 5.12
C LYS A 14 -3.92 -0.59 5.70
N SER A 15 -4.93 -0.86 6.51
CA SER A 15 -5.74 0.19 7.13
C SER A 15 -4.91 1.04 8.10
N THR A 16 -3.99 0.42 8.81
CA THR A 16 -3.04 1.15 9.68
C THR A 16 -2.19 2.11 8.86
N PHE A 17 -1.67 1.65 7.72
CA PHE A 17 -0.91 2.50 6.81
C PHE A 17 -1.76 3.68 6.33
N MET A 18 -2.97 3.42 5.85
CA MET A 18 -3.85 4.47 5.32
C MET A 18 -4.25 5.49 6.39
N ARG A 19 -4.54 5.03 7.62
CA ARG A 19 -4.84 5.95 8.73
C ARG A 19 -3.65 6.82 9.13
N SER A 20 -2.45 6.36 8.86
CA SER A 20 -1.21 7.05 9.22
C SER A 20 -0.79 8.11 8.21
N LEU A 21 -1.42 8.13 7.04
CA LEU A 21 -1.16 9.17 6.05
C LEU A 21 -1.67 10.52 6.59
N PRO A 22 -0.91 11.62 6.40
CA PRO A 22 -1.42 12.94 6.71
C PRO A 22 -2.69 13.22 5.90
N LYS A 23 -3.79 13.49 6.56
CA LYS A 23 -5.04 13.78 5.87
C LYS A 23 -5.04 15.21 5.36
N PRO A 24 -5.34 15.43 4.08
CA PRO A 24 -5.51 16.78 3.58
C PRO A 24 -6.69 17.46 4.27
N GLN A 25 -6.56 18.74 4.55
CA GLN A 25 -7.68 19.53 5.02
C GLN A 25 -8.51 19.93 3.81
N GLY A 26 -9.80 19.53 3.81
CA GLY A 26 -10.74 19.88 2.75
C GLY A 26 -11.24 18.68 1.96
N ASN A 27 -12.05 18.98 0.95
CA ASN A 27 -12.62 17.97 0.07
C ASN A 27 -11.61 17.58 -1.00
N PHE A 28 -11.41 16.30 -1.21
CA PHE A 28 -10.63 15.81 -2.33
C PHE A 28 -11.55 15.21 -3.40
N VAL A 29 -11.07 15.26 -4.64
CA VAL A 29 -11.83 14.76 -5.79
C VAL A 29 -11.50 13.28 -5.96
N ILE A 30 -12.53 12.43 -5.90
CA ILE A 30 -12.41 11.01 -6.13
C ILE A 30 -12.43 10.75 -7.63
N PRO A 31 -11.50 9.95 -8.17
CA PRO A 31 -11.54 9.60 -9.59
C PRO A 31 -12.85 8.91 -9.97
N ASP A 32 -13.41 9.26 -11.13
CA ASP A 32 -14.73 8.79 -11.58
C ASP A 32 -14.84 7.27 -11.73
N ASN A 33 -13.74 6.59 -11.97
CA ASN A 33 -13.72 5.15 -12.24
C ASN A 33 -13.39 4.29 -11.03
N VAL A 34 -13.40 4.87 -9.81
CA VAL A 34 -13.18 4.13 -8.58
C VAL A 34 -14.50 3.51 -8.12
N PRO A 35 -14.59 2.18 -7.93
CA PRO A 35 -15.79 1.58 -7.37
C PRO A 35 -16.11 2.11 -5.97
N ASP A 36 -17.38 2.36 -5.69
CA ASP A 36 -17.85 2.93 -4.41
C ASP A 36 -17.31 2.16 -3.20
N MET A 37 -17.22 0.84 -3.28
CA MET A 37 -16.70 0.00 -2.19
C MET A 37 -15.22 0.24 -1.86
N MET A 38 -14.49 0.93 -2.72
CA MET A 38 -13.05 1.22 -2.53
C MET A 38 -12.79 2.64 -2.04
N LEU A 39 -13.85 3.44 -1.87
CA LEU A 39 -13.74 4.85 -1.50
C LEU A 39 -13.54 5.10 0.00
N ASP A 40 -13.82 4.11 0.84
CA ASP A 40 -13.80 4.27 2.29
C ASP A 40 -12.40 4.59 2.84
N TYR A 41 -11.36 4.25 2.07
CA TYR A 41 -9.96 4.45 2.47
C TYR A 41 -9.16 5.04 1.32
N SER A 42 -9.45 6.29 0.97
CA SER A 42 -8.67 7.03 -0.02
C SER A 42 -8.17 8.34 0.58
N CYS A 43 -7.03 8.79 0.12
CA CYS A 43 -6.41 10.02 0.61
C CYS A 43 -5.62 10.68 -0.52
N GLU A 44 -5.91 11.95 -0.78
CA GLU A 44 -5.09 12.76 -1.67
C GLU A 44 -3.99 13.45 -0.89
N LEU A 45 -2.76 13.32 -1.36
CA LEU A 45 -1.60 13.93 -0.73
C LEU A 45 -0.56 14.28 -1.78
N LYS A 46 -0.20 15.56 -1.88
CA LYS A 46 0.85 16.06 -2.76
C LYS A 46 0.68 15.65 -4.24
N GLY A 47 -0.55 15.73 -4.74
CA GLY A 47 -0.86 15.36 -6.13
C GLY A 47 -0.96 13.86 -6.38
N MET A 48 -0.92 13.06 -5.34
CA MET A 48 -1.06 11.61 -5.41
C MET A 48 -2.35 11.18 -4.72
N MET A 49 -3.04 10.22 -5.31
CA MET A 49 -4.22 9.61 -4.71
C MET A 49 -3.83 8.23 -4.20
N PHE A 50 -3.81 8.10 -2.87
CA PHE A 50 -3.62 6.81 -2.21
C PHE A 50 -4.98 6.16 -2.00
N TYR A 51 -5.11 4.88 -2.32
CA TYR A 51 -6.33 4.14 -2.07
C TYR A 51 -6.03 2.70 -1.68
N GLU A 52 -6.78 2.24 -0.68
CA GLU A 52 -6.67 0.88 -0.19
C GLU A 52 -7.50 -0.07 -1.06
N ILE A 53 -6.91 -1.16 -1.48
CA ILE A 53 -7.58 -2.22 -2.21
C ILE A 53 -7.33 -3.52 -1.47
N ASP A 54 -8.40 -4.24 -1.14
CA ASP A 54 -8.28 -5.57 -0.56
C ASP A 54 -7.64 -6.54 -1.55
N ALA A 55 -6.93 -7.52 -1.02
CA ALA A 55 -6.32 -8.54 -1.85
C ALA A 55 -7.37 -9.20 -2.75
N PRO A 56 -7.07 -9.37 -4.05
CA PRO A 56 -8.04 -9.93 -4.97
C PRO A 56 -8.39 -11.36 -4.56
N THR A 57 -9.62 -11.52 -4.15
CA THR A 57 -10.26 -12.83 -4.18
C THR A 57 -10.77 -13.01 -5.58
N ALA A 58 -10.64 -14.13 -6.17
CA ALA A 58 -11.01 -14.58 -7.52
C ALA A 58 -12.19 -13.87 -8.25
N THR A 59 -12.60 -12.69 -7.86
CA THR A 59 -13.85 -12.06 -8.25
C THR A 59 -13.75 -11.17 -9.46
N GLY A 60 -12.71 -11.26 -10.21
CA GLY A 60 -13.11 -10.77 -11.44
C GLY A 60 -12.41 -9.64 -12.10
N LYS A 61 -12.83 -9.52 -13.36
CA LYS A 61 -12.39 -8.56 -14.36
C LYS A 61 -12.37 -7.09 -13.91
N VAL A 62 -13.28 -6.70 -13.02
CA VAL A 62 -13.36 -5.32 -12.50
C VAL A 62 -12.13 -4.98 -11.68
N TRP A 63 -11.69 -5.92 -10.89
CA TRP A 63 -10.50 -5.79 -10.06
C TRP A 63 -9.23 -5.62 -10.90
N ILE A 64 -9.06 -6.48 -11.91
CA ILE A 64 -7.89 -6.43 -12.80
C ILE A 64 -7.81 -5.09 -13.52
N ASN A 65 -8.93 -4.60 -14.05
CA ASN A 65 -8.96 -3.30 -14.73
C ASN A 65 -8.56 -2.17 -13.79
N TRP A 66 -9.00 -2.25 -12.54
CA TRP A 66 -8.71 -1.23 -11.54
C TRP A 66 -7.23 -1.23 -11.13
N ILE A 67 -6.65 -2.40 -10.85
CA ILE A 67 -5.23 -2.48 -10.48
C ILE A 67 -4.30 -2.05 -11.61
N LYS A 68 -4.72 -2.19 -12.87
CA LYS A 68 -3.95 -1.74 -14.04
C LYS A 68 -3.89 -0.23 -14.18
N THR A 69 -4.76 0.51 -13.50
CA THR A 69 -4.76 1.98 -13.55
C THR A 69 -3.77 2.59 -12.55
N ALA A 70 -3.25 1.82 -11.62
CA ALA A 70 -2.30 2.30 -10.64
C ALA A 70 -0.97 2.67 -11.30
N ASN A 71 -0.39 3.79 -10.90
CA ASN A 71 0.96 4.17 -11.31
C ASN A 71 2.02 3.44 -10.48
N ILE A 72 1.74 3.25 -9.20
CA ILE A 72 2.60 2.50 -8.27
C ILE A 72 1.71 1.61 -7.40
N GLN A 73 2.23 0.43 -7.09
CA GLN A 73 1.63 -0.51 -6.13
C GLN A 73 2.50 -0.55 -4.88
N LEU A 74 1.92 -0.16 -3.74
CA LEU A 74 2.51 -0.38 -2.43
C LEU A 74 1.92 -1.65 -1.86
N ILE A 75 2.75 -2.66 -1.65
CA ILE A 75 2.30 -3.96 -1.15
C ILE A 75 2.74 -4.10 0.30
N ILE A 76 1.77 -4.09 1.20
CA ILE A 76 2.03 -4.11 2.64
C ILE A 76 2.23 -5.56 3.09
N GLY A 77 3.32 -5.82 3.78
CA GLY A 77 3.62 -7.09 4.40
C GLY A 77 3.80 -6.94 5.91
N ASN A 78 3.57 -8.02 6.65
CA ASN A 78 3.83 -8.06 8.08
C ASN A 78 5.32 -8.34 8.29
N GLY A 79 6.07 -7.30 8.67
CA GLY A 79 7.52 -7.37 8.77
C GLY A 79 8.07 -8.21 9.92
N ILE A 80 7.25 -8.55 10.92
CA ILE A 80 7.68 -9.42 12.02
C ILE A 80 7.65 -10.90 11.66
N ARG A 81 7.14 -11.24 10.47
CA ARG A 81 7.04 -12.60 9.97
C ARG A 81 7.69 -12.71 8.61
N LYS A 82 8.05 -13.92 8.21
CA LYS A 82 8.40 -14.19 6.81
C LYS A 82 7.15 -14.07 5.91
N PRO A 83 7.32 -13.86 4.60
CA PRO A 83 6.18 -13.87 3.68
C PRO A 83 5.38 -15.16 3.81
N ASP A 84 4.06 -15.03 4.00
CA ASP A 84 3.17 -16.18 4.07
C ASP A 84 2.55 -16.49 2.70
N GLU A 85 1.75 -17.57 2.64
CA GLU A 85 1.08 -17.97 1.40
C GLU A 85 0.21 -16.87 0.81
N ASN A 86 -0.50 -16.12 1.65
CA ASN A 86 -1.39 -15.05 1.18
C ASN A 86 -0.62 -13.92 0.52
N PHE A 87 0.53 -13.56 1.09
CA PHE A 87 1.41 -12.57 0.47
C PHE A 87 1.97 -13.09 -0.86
N ILE A 88 2.43 -14.33 -0.88
CA ILE A 88 3.03 -14.94 -2.07
C ILE A 88 2.01 -15.01 -3.21
N GLU A 89 0.79 -15.43 -2.93
CA GLU A 89 -0.29 -15.47 -3.93
C GLU A 89 -0.60 -14.09 -4.49
N LEU A 90 -0.72 -13.09 -3.61
CA LEU A 90 -0.99 -11.71 -4.03
C LEU A 90 0.16 -11.17 -4.90
N TRP A 91 1.40 -11.36 -4.46
CA TRP A 91 2.58 -10.93 -5.21
C TRP A 91 2.61 -11.55 -6.61
N ASN A 92 2.44 -12.87 -6.68
CA ASN A 92 2.45 -13.58 -7.96
C ASN A 92 1.31 -13.11 -8.88
N TYR A 93 0.14 -12.86 -8.34
CA TYR A 93 -0.99 -12.32 -9.07
C TYR A 93 -0.67 -10.96 -9.67
N LEU A 94 -0.10 -10.05 -8.88
CA LEU A 94 0.24 -8.70 -9.34
C LEU A 94 1.36 -8.73 -10.39
N VAL A 95 2.38 -9.54 -10.20
CA VAL A 95 3.47 -9.70 -11.18
C VAL A 95 2.93 -10.23 -12.50
N LYS A 96 2.04 -11.21 -12.46
CA LYS A 96 1.45 -11.81 -13.66
C LYS A 96 0.56 -10.85 -14.43
N ASN A 97 -0.30 -10.12 -13.72
CA ASN A 97 -1.34 -9.30 -14.34
C ASN A 97 -0.91 -7.84 -14.59
N THR A 98 0.08 -7.35 -13.85
CA THR A 98 0.56 -5.98 -13.96
C THR A 98 2.10 -5.92 -13.97
N PRO A 99 2.75 -6.60 -14.94
CA PRO A 99 4.22 -6.76 -14.91
C PRO A 99 4.98 -5.44 -15.07
N ASN A 100 4.36 -4.44 -15.70
CA ASN A 100 5.01 -3.16 -16.01
C ASN A 100 4.72 -2.06 -14.98
N ILE A 101 3.94 -2.36 -13.95
CA ILE A 101 3.66 -1.38 -12.90
C ILE A 101 4.72 -1.49 -11.82
N LYS A 102 5.25 -0.34 -11.39
CA LYS A 102 6.22 -0.27 -10.30
C LYS A 102 5.63 -0.81 -9.01
N ARG A 103 6.33 -1.72 -8.35
CA ARG A 103 5.94 -2.32 -7.08
C ARG A 103 6.95 -2.00 -6.00
N LEU A 104 6.46 -1.59 -4.85
CA LEU A 104 7.25 -1.35 -3.67
C LEU A 104 6.68 -2.16 -2.52
N ILE A 105 7.53 -2.80 -1.75
CA ILE A 105 7.12 -3.53 -0.54
C ILE A 105 7.24 -2.60 0.65
N VAL A 106 6.21 -2.56 1.48
CA VAL A 106 6.20 -1.85 2.75
C VAL A 106 6.02 -2.87 3.86
N LEU A 107 7.05 -3.09 4.66
CA LEU A 107 7.01 -4.00 5.80
C LEU A 107 6.55 -3.26 7.04
N ASN A 108 5.39 -3.63 7.54
CA ASN A 108 4.81 -3.03 8.74
C ASN A 108 5.36 -3.69 10.00
N ARG A 109 5.38 -2.96 11.10
CA ARG A 109 5.79 -3.41 12.44
C ARG A 109 7.24 -3.86 12.57
N THR A 110 8.13 -3.36 11.72
CA THR A 110 9.54 -3.73 11.77
C THR A 110 10.45 -2.57 11.41
N ASP A 111 11.69 -2.64 11.86
CA ASP A 111 12.79 -1.75 11.45
C ASP A 111 13.86 -2.51 10.65
N LYS A 112 13.61 -3.80 10.37
CA LYS A 112 14.60 -4.69 9.72
C LYS A 112 14.00 -5.43 8.54
N ILE A 113 14.81 -5.58 7.49
CA ILE A 113 14.46 -6.40 6.32
C ILE A 113 15.16 -7.74 6.47
N THR A 114 14.39 -8.82 6.57
CA THR A 114 14.95 -10.18 6.62
C THR A 114 15.24 -10.69 5.22
N LYS A 115 16.06 -11.74 5.14
CA LYS A 115 16.45 -12.35 3.86
C LYS A 115 15.26 -12.85 3.05
N GLU A 116 14.25 -13.38 3.71
CA GLU A 116 13.05 -13.89 3.05
C GLU A 116 12.32 -12.79 2.28
N TRP A 117 12.29 -11.56 2.81
CA TRP A 117 11.72 -10.42 2.12
C TRP A 117 12.60 -9.91 0.98
N GLU A 118 13.92 -9.97 1.13
CA GLU A 118 14.85 -9.51 0.10
C GLU A 118 14.80 -10.34 -1.19
N THR A 119 14.25 -11.55 -1.15
CA THR A 119 14.12 -12.39 -2.34
C THR A 119 13.10 -11.87 -3.35
N TYR A 120 12.23 -10.96 -2.97
CA TYR A 120 11.27 -10.35 -3.88
C TYR A 120 11.92 -9.25 -4.70
N SER A 121 11.60 -9.19 -5.99
CA SER A 121 12.10 -8.17 -6.91
C SER A 121 11.34 -6.86 -6.77
N SER A 122 11.27 -6.36 -5.54
CA SER A 122 10.77 -5.03 -5.26
C SER A 122 11.85 -4.01 -5.58
N GLU A 123 11.48 -2.93 -6.22
CA GLU A 123 12.43 -1.86 -6.53
C GLU A 123 12.98 -1.22 -5.26
N LYS A 124 12.16 -1.18 -4.21
CA LYS A 124 12.57 -0.77 -2.88
C LYS A 124 11.68 -1.42 -1.83
N ILE A 125 12.27 -1.73 -0.67
CA ILE A 125 11.55 -2.23 0.50
C ILE A 125 11.67 -1.18 1.60
N PHE A 126 10.52 -0.72 2.09
CA PHE A 126 10.47 0.19 3.23
C PHE A 126 10.12 -0.57 4.50
N CYS A 127 10.71 -0.17 5.61
CA CYS A 127 10.30 -0.63 6.94
C CYS A 127 9.53 0.47 7.64
N VAL A 128 8.41 0.11 8.23
CA VAL A 128 7.56 1.04 8.96
C VAL A 128 7.35 0.52 10.37
N GLY A 129 7.83 1.28 11.35
CA GLY A 129 7.64 0.96 12.76
C GLY A 129 6.25 1.34 13.26
N MET A 130 5.95 0.93 14.50
CA MET A 130 4.73 1.34 15.20
C MET A 130 4.85 2.78 15.67
N GLY A 131 3.79 3.55 15.46
CA GLY A 131 3.63 4.85 16.09
C GLY A 131 2.96 4.71 17.47
N GLU A 132 2.61 5.84 18.06
CA GLU A 132 1.85 5.83 19.32
C GLU A 132 0.44 5.28 19.05
N THR A 133 0.01 4.34 19.89
CA THR A 133 -1.31 3.73 19.77
C THR A 133 -1.93 3.59 21.15
N ILE A 134 -3.24 3.81 21.22
CA ILE A 134 -4.03 3.62 22.44
C ILE A 134 -4.56 2.19 22.49
N ASP A 135 -4.97 1.65 21.33
CA ASP A 135 -5.47 0.29 21.17
C ASP A 135 -5.28 -0.16 19.71
N GLU A 136 -5.65 -1.43 19.41
CA GLU A 136 -5.48 -1.98 18.06
C GLU A 136 -6.33 -1.28 17.00
N GLU A 137 -7.51 -0.79 17.37
CA GLU A 137 -8.40 -0.10 16.43
C GLU A 137 -7.87 1.27 16.04
N THR A 138 -7.10 1.90 16.91
CA THR A 138 -6.50 3.21 16.68
C THR A 138 -5.01 3.14 16.37
N ALA A 139 -4.49 1.94 16.15
CA ALA A 139 -3.08 1.75 15.83
C ALA A 139 -2.66 2.56 14.60
N VAL A 140 -1.55 3.23 14.71
CA VAL A 140 -0.94 4.02 13.63
C VAL A 140 0.52 3.61 13.44
N ALA A 141 1.03 3.81 12.23
CA ALA A 141 2.44 3.62 11.93
C ALA A 141 3.25 4.86 12.34
N SER A 142 4.56 4.69 12.42
CA SER A 142 5.47 5.80 12.70
C SER A 142 5.32 6.92 11.66
N GLU A 143 5.02 8.13 12.11
CA GLU A 143 4.84 9.29 11.23
C GLU A 143 6.08 9.55 10.36
N ASN A 144 7.27 9.45 10.94
CA ASN A 144 8.50 9.68 10.19
C ASN A 144 8.71 8.64 9.09
N ASP A 145 8.38 7.39 9.35
CA ASP A 145 8.51 6.32 8.34
C ASP A 145 7.51 6.51 7.20
N ILE A 146 6.28 6.90 7.53
CA ILE A 146 5.27 7.21 6.51
C ILE A 146 5.69 8.39 5.65
N LEU A 147 6.18 9.46 6.26
CA LEU A 147 6.66 10.65 5.52
C LEU A 147 7.83 10.31 4.61
N THR A 148 8.72 9.42 5.04
CA THR A 148 9.82 8.94 4.19
C THR A 148 9.31 8.29 2.91
N ILE A 149 8.26 7.47 3.01
CA ILE A 149 7.64 6.84 1.84
C ILE A 149 6.99 7.90 0.94
N VAL A 150 6.23 8.81 1.51
CA VAL A 150 5.55 9.87 0.76
C VAL A 150 6.57 10.75 0.03
N ASP A 151 7.65 11.13 0.68
CA ASP A 151 8.71 11.94 0.07
C ASP A 151 9.41 11.20 -1.06
N TYR A 152 9.67 9.90 -0.90
CA TYR A 152 10.23 9.07 -1.96
C TYR A 152 9.33 9.05 -3.20
N LEU A 153 8.02 8.88 -3.00
CA LEU A 153 7.05 8.86 -4.10
C LEU A 153 6.96 10.23 -4.79
N GLU A 154 6.97 11.31 -4.02
CA GLU A 154 6.94 12.67 -4.57
C GLU A 154 8.18 12.93 -5.43
N GLU A 155 9.37 12.61 -4.96
CA GLU A 155 10.61 12.77 -5.71
C GLU A 155 10.61 11.93 -6.99
N TYR A 156 10.07 10.73 -6.94
CA TYR A 156 9.99 9.85 -8.11
C TYR A 156 9.19 10.46 -9.25
N TYR A 157 8.20 11.30 -8.94
CA TYR A 157 7.33 11.92 -9.94
C TYR A 157 7.70 13.38 -10.28
N GLU A 158 8.77 13.88 -9.72
CA GLU A 158 9.26 15.20 -10.08
C GLU A 158 9.88 15.25 -11.49
#